data_926e523a7cbb20351b318813cf273546
#
_entry.id   926e523a7cbb20351b318813cf273546
#
_cell.length_a   1.000
_cell.length_b   1.000
_cell.length_c   1.000
_cell.angle_alpha   90.00
_cell.angle_beta   90.00
_cell.angle_gamma   90.00
#
_symmetry.space_group_name_H-M   'P 1'
#
loop_
_entity.id
_entity.type
_entity.pdbx_description
1 polymer ?
#
loop_
_entity_poly.entity_id
_entity_poly.type
_entity_poly.pdbx_seq_one_letter_code
_entity_poly.pdbx_strand_id
1 'polypeptide(L)'
;MSTECVIYRCGRQDEMYLYLRADLAPETLPEALRRLTGKLTEAMRLSLSPERRLARVDVAQVLEKLVAQGYYIQMPPDGLLKANLHFGD
;
A
#
# COMPACT_ATOMS: atom_id res chain seq x y z
N MET A 1 -3.26 20.38 -3.21
CA MET A 1 -1.92 19.80 -3.03
C MET A 1 -1.95 18.34 -3.36
N SER A 2 -0.91 17.87 -3.99
CA SER A 2 -0.83 16.47 -4.37
C SER A 2 0.38 15.81 -3.71
N THR A 3 0.28 14.51 -3.52
CA THR A 3 1.35 13.72 -2.97
C THR A 3 1.76 12.68 -4.01
N GLU A 4 3.03 12.70 -4.38
CA GLU A 4 3.55 11.75 -5.34
C GLU A 4 3.74 10.41 -4.64
N CYS A 5 3.28 9.35 -5.28
CA CYS A 5 3.45 8.02 -4.70
C CYS A 5 3.69 6.98 -5.77
N VAL A 6 4.26 5.87 -5.35
CA VAL A 6 4.50 4.72 -6.19
C VAL A 6 3.66 3.58 -5.63
N ILE A 7 2.95 2.89 -6.50
CA ILE A 7 2.12 1.76 -6.08
C ILE A 7 2.84 0.49 -6.47
N TYR A 8 3.06 -0.37 -5.48
CA TYR A 8 3.72 -1.64 -5.67
C TYR A 8 2.74 -2.78 -5.51
N ARG A 9 2.92 -3.81 -6.34
CA ARG A 9 2.19 -5.05 -6.17
C ARG A 9 2.93 -5.90 -5.15
N CYS A 10 2.19 -6.44 -4.19
CA CYS A 10 2.79 -7.25 -3.14
C CYS A 10 2.82 -8.72 -3.55
N GLY A 11 4.01 -9.30 -3.54
CA GLY A 11 4.17 -10.66 -4.07
C GLY A 11 3.59 -11.74 -3.19
N ARG A 12 3.37 -11.44 -1.93
CA ARG A 12 2.87 -12.44 -0.98
C ARG A 12 1.39 -12.74 -1.15
N GLN A 13 0.64 -11.79 -1.70
CA GLN A 13 -0.81 -11.89 -1.71
C GLN A 13 -1.34 -11.25 -2.98
N ASP A 14 -2.18 -11.96 -3.72
CA ASP A 14 -2.82 -11.39 -4.90
C ASP A 14 -3.70 -10.22 -4.52
N GLU A 15 -3.69 -9.19 -5.36
CA GLU A 15 -4.52 -8.00 -5.22
C GLU A 15 -4.25 -7.20 -3.95
N MET A 16 -3.10 -7.40 -3.35
CA MET A 16 -2.63 -6.55 -2.27
C MET A 16 -1.61 -5.57 -2.83
N TYR A 17 -1.76 -4.29 -2.50
CA TYR A 17 -0.91 -3.24 -3.03
C TYR A 17 -0.35 -2.39 -1.91
N LEU A 18 0.85 -1.88 -2.12
CA LEU A 18 1.49 -0.95 -1.21
C LEU A 18 1.63 0.39 -1.89
N TYR A 19 1.07 1.43 -1.29
CA TYR A 19 1.28 2.80 -1.73
C TYR A 19 2.42 3.36 -0.91
N LEU A 20 3.47 3.83 -1.58
CA LEU A 20 4.63 4.36 -0.90
C LEU A 20 4.88 5.78 -1.38
N ARG A 21 5.06 6.71 -0.45
CA ARG A 21 5.38 8.07 -0.82
C ARG A 21 6.67 8.08 -1.64
N ALA A 22 6.68 8.87 -2.72
CA ALA A 22 7.73 8.76 -3.72
C ALA A 22 9.11 9.13 -3.21
N ASP A 23 9.19 9.90 -2.13
CA ASP A 23 10.49 10.28 -1.56
C ASP A 23 11.09 9.20 -0.68
N LEU A 24 10.40 8.06 -0.54
CA LEU A 24 10.88 6.96 0.29
C LEU A 24 11.25 5.76 -0.58
N ALA A 25 12.22 4.99 -0.10
CA ALA A 25 12.63 3.76 -0.78
C ALA A 25 11.99 2.56 -0.09
N PRO A 26 11.61 1.53 -0.86
CA PRO A 26 11.02 0.33 -0.25
C PRO A 26 11.91 -0.30 0.82
N GLU A 27 13.21 -0.16 0.67
CA GLU A 27 14.15 -0.75 1.61
C GLU A 27 14.06 -0.12 3.00
N THR A 28 13.47 1.07 3.10
CA THR A 28 13.37 1.74 4.39
C THR A 28 12.15 1.31 5.18
N LEU A 29 11.30 0.48 4.60
CA LEU A 29 10.10 0.01 5.29
C LEU A 29 10.48 -0.92 6.44
N PRO A 30 9.68 -0.94 7.53
CA PRO A 30 9.95 -1.85 8.63
C PRO A 30 9.99 -3.30 8.15
N GLU A 31 10.84 -4.08 8.79
CA GLU A 31 11.00 -5.48 8.38
C GLU A 31 9.71 -6.26 8.46
N ALA A 32 8.92 -6.01 9.51
CA ALA A 32 7.64 -6.70 9.66
C ALA A 32 6.73 -6.42 8.47
N LEU A 33 6.75 -5.18 7.99
CA LEU A 33 5.93 -4.82 6.83
C LEU A 33 6.45 -5.50 5.58
N ARG A 34 7.76 -5.53 5.41
CA ARG A 34 8.34 -6.18 4.23
C ARG A 34 8.03 -7.67 4.21
N ARG A 35 7.96 -8.29 5.38
CA ARG A 35 7.55 -9.69 5.45
C ARG A 35 6.10 -9.88 5.04
N LEU A 36 5.26 -8.92 5.43
CA LEU A 36 3.84 -9.00 5.09
C LEU A 36 3.64 -8.89 3.58
N THR A 37 4.33 -7.96 2.95
CA THR A 37 4.13 -7.69 1.54
C THR A 37 4.86 -8.67 0.63
N GLY A 38 5.99 -9.20 1.09
CA GLY A 38 6.86 -9.99 0.25
C GLY A 38 7.55 -9.11 -0.78
N LYS A 39 7.88 -9.67 -1.92
CA LYS A 39 8.55 -8.94 -2.97
C LYS A 39 7.66 -7.85 -3.52
N LEU A 40 8.19 -6.65 -3.63
CA LEU A 40 7.44 -5.51 -4.17
C LEU A 40 7.82 -5.29 -5.62
N THR A 41 6.80 -5.19 -6.47
CA THR A 41 6.99 -4.93 -7.89
C THR A 41 6.26 -3.64 -8.23
N GLU A 42 6.98 -2.68 -8.77
CA GLU A 42 6.36 -1.40 -9.10
C GLU A 42 5.27 -1.59 -10.14
N ALA A 43 4.06 -1.12 -9.83
CA ALA A 43 2.93 -1.23 -10.73
C ALA A 43 2.66 0.09 -11.44
N MET A 44 2.71 1.22 -10.71
CA MET A 44 2.48 2.51 -11.32
C MET A 44 2.92 3.62 -10.39
N ARG A 45 3.08 4.82 -10.96
CA ARG A 45 3.36 6.04 -10.21
C ARG A 45 2.25 7.02 -10.48
N LEU A 46 1.86 7.74 -9.45
CA LEU A 46 0.83 8.74 -9.66
C LEU A 46 0.86 9.82 -8.59
N SER A 47 0.17 10.94 -8.88
CA SER A 47 -0.02 12.02 -7.94
C SER A 47 -1.38 11.86 -7.31
N LEU A 48 -1.43 11.85 -6.00
CA LEU A 48 -2.70 11.75 -5.28
C LEU A 48 -3.09 13.11 -4.74
N SER A 49 -4.35 13.45 -4.94
CA SER A 49 -4.93 14.66 -4.38
C SER A 49 -6.30 14.28 -3.83
N PRO A 50 -6.89 15.14 -2.99
CA PRO A 50 -8.20 14.81 -2.41
C PRO A 50 -9.29 14.60 -3.45
N GLU A 51 -9.11 15.17 -4.64
CA GLU A 51 -10.11 15.04 -5.70
C GLU A 51 -9.98 13.75 -6.49
N ARG A 52 -8.86 13.06 -6.36
CA ARG A 52 -8.64 11.85 -7.14
C ARG A 52 -9.44 10.71 -6.57
N ARG A 53 -10.04 9.93 -7.44
CA ARG A 53 -10.78 8.75 -7.01
C ARG A 53 -9.94 7.51 -7.22
N LEU A 54 -9.96 6.66 -6.22
CA LEU A 54 -9.31 5.36 -6.29
C LEU A 54 -10.39 4.28 -6.25
N ALA A 55 -10.12 3.18 -6.93
CA ALA A 55 -11.16 2.20 -7.17
C ALA A 55 -11.70 1.54 -5.92
N ARG A 56 -10.83 1.23 -4.95
CA ARG A 56 -11.25 0.42 -3.82
C ARG A 56 -10.85 0.97 -2.48
N VAL A 57 -10.29 2.17 -2.46
CA VAL A 57 -9.85 2.76 -1.20
C VAL A 57 -10.24 4.23 -1.20
N ASP A 58 -10.36 4.78 -0.01
CA ASP A 58 -10.65 6.19 0.18
C ASP A 58 -9.35 6.99 0.05
N VAL A 59 -9.29 7.87 -0.95
CA VAL A 59 -8.07 8.61 -1.19
C VAL A 59 -7.68 9.47 0.02
N ALA A 60 -8.65 9.93 0.79
CA ALA A 60 -8.33 10.72 1.99
C ALA A 60 -7.56 9.90 3.00
N GLN A 61 -7.95 8.64 3.18
CA GLN A 61 -7.23 7.76 4.08
C GLN A 61 -5.82 7.47 3.59
N VAL A 62 -5.68 7.25 2.28
CA VAL A 62 -4.36 6.98 1.71
C VAL A 62 -3.46 8.19 1.93
N LEU A 63 -3.97 9.39 1.63
CA LEU A 63 -3.17 10.60 1.81
C LEU A 63 -2.76 10.79 3.26
N GLU A 64 -3.68 10.55 4.17
CA GLU A 64 -3.38 10.69 5.59
C GLU A 64 -2.25 9.75 6.00
N LYS A 65 -2.30 8.51 5.55
CA LYS A 65 -1.27 7.54 5.89
C LYS A 65 0.07 7.86 5.23
N LEU A 66 0.03 8.36 4.00
CA LEU A 66 1.28 8.73 3.33
C LEU A 66 1.97 9.87 4.06
N VAL A 67 1.20 10.81 4.59
CA VAL A 67 1.77 11.91 5.35
C VAL A 67 2.26 11.43 6.71
N ALA A 68 1.45 10.62 7.38
CA ALA A 68 1.75 10.22 8.75
C ALA A 68 2.87 9.20 8.85
N GLN A 69 2.91 8.24 7.93
CA GLN A 69 3.89 7.16 8.03
C GLN A 69 4.59 6.84 6.72
N GLY A 70 4.15 7.41 5.62
CA GLY A 70 4.83 7.25 4.33
C GLY A 70 4.30 6.13 3.47
N TYR A 71 3.39 5.31 3.97
CA TYR A 71 2.88 4.19 3.18
C TYR A 71 1.45 3.86 3.58
N TYR A 72 0.79 3.10 2.71
CA TYR A 72 -0.57 2.61 2.95
C TYR A 72 -0.71 1.25 2.28
N ILE A 73 -1.28 0.28 2.98
CA ILE A 73 -1.51 -1.06 2.45
C ILE A 73 -2.96 -1.17 2.00
N GLN A 74 -3.16 -1.50 0.74
CA GLN A 74 -4.50 -1.79 0.22
C GLN A 74 -4.69 -3.30 0.25
N MET A 75 -5.65 -3.72 1.06
CA MET A 75 -5.94 -5.14 1.22
C MET A 75 -6.69 -5.70 0.01
N PRO A 76 -6.70 -7.02 -0.18
CA PRO A 76 -7.49 -7.63 -1.24
C PRO A 76 -8.96 -7.24 -1.12
N PRO A 77 -9.71 -7.30 -2.24
CA PRO A 77 -11.11 -6.84 -2.24
C PRO A 77 -12.00 -7.51 -1.21
N ASP A 78 -11.73 -8.76 -0.88
CA ASP A 78 -12.55 -9.47 0.10
C ASP A 78 -12.11 -9.16 1.54
N GLY A 79 -11.08 -8.34 1.70
CA GLY A 79 -10.61 -7.96 3.01
C GLY A 79 -9.84 -9.03 3.73
N LEU A 80 -9.59 -10.16 3.07
CA LEU A 80 -8.93 -11.28 3.70
C LEU A 80 -7.55 -11.49 3.10
N LEU A 81 -6.57 -11.68 3.95
CA LEU A 81 -5.25 -12.13 3.54
C LEU A 81 -5.23 -13.63 3.69
N LYS A 82 -4.84 -14.34 2.64
CA LYS A 82 -4.81 -15.80 2.73
C LYS A 82 -3.92 -16.27 3.85
N ALA A 83 -2.80 -15.62 4.05
CA ALA A 83 -1.92 -15.98 5.14
C ALA A 83 -2.55 -15.72 6.49
N ASN A 84 -3.55 -14.84 6.54
CA ASN A 84 -4.22 -14.51 7.78
C ASN A 84 -5.28 -15.50 8.16
N LEU A 85 -5.60 -16.39 7.29
CA LEU A 85 -6.63 -17.36 7.61
C LEU A 85 -6.29 -18.14 8.86
N HIS A 86 -5.05 -18.08 9.23
CA HIS A 86 -4.57 -18.82 10.40
C HIS A 86 -4.21 -17.94 11.57
N PHE A 87 -4.44 -16.66 11.43
CA PHE A 87 -4.16 -15.76 12.52
C PHE A 87 -5.14 -16.04 13.64
N GLY A 88 -4.61 -16.34 14.79
CA GLY A 88 -5.47 -16.62 15.90
C GLY A 88 -6.14 -17.98 15.83
N ASP A 89 -5.82 -18.69 14.83
CA ASP A 89 -6.35 -20.05 14.71
C ASP A 89 -5.54 -21.02 15.55
#